data_88335647cec46a3faa9a6b0fde67a5c9
#
_entry.id   88335647cec46a3faa9a6b0fde67a5c9
#
_cell.length_a   1.000
_cell.length_b   1.000
_cell.length_c   1.000
_cell.angle_alpha   90.00
_cell.angle_beta   90.00
_cell.angle_gamma   90.00
#
_symmetry.space_group_name_H-M   'P 1'
#
loop_
_entity.id
_entity.type
_entity.pdbx_description
1 polymer ?
#
loop_
_entity_poly.entity_id
_entity_poly.type
_entity_poly.pdbx_seq_one_letter_code
_entity_poly.pdbx_strand_id
1 'polypeptide(L)'
;MKYRATNFRRKLKPYIMLMPVMIFIIGIFITGLVFGLLQSLGYFPALGLYEISLDYYKNVLQNTDFLSSFQFSLYTSFVSTLFSVVLGVFLSYLIIYTKSKRVKGLVNVYKGPILVPHTIAALLIFILFIQSGLLARIFYGLGFISDMSDFPPLIFDGGGIGIMLAYLWKGLPFITFITIDILRNLDEKYAKVAANLGASHGQVFRHVLLPQLFPTIASGFMILFAFSFGAYEIPHLLGASTPKALPVLAYIYYANIELANRANAMVINMCIAFFAFIALGLYVLAFRLLKKYGGA
;
A
#
# COMPACT_ATOMS: atom_id res chain seq x y z
N MET A 1 -10.91 27.31 -42.87
CA MET A 1 -9.67 27.18 -42.05
C MET A 1 -9.84 27.62 -40.57
N LYS A 2 -10.64 28.61 -40.22
CA LYS A 2 -10.83 29.10 -38.84
C LYS A 2 -11.43 28.05 -37.88
N TYR A 3 -12.32 27.15 -38.31
CA TYR A 3 -12.98 26.14 -37.48
C TYR A 3 -12.03 25.00 -36.97
N ARG A 4 -10.98 24.66 -37.72
CA ARG A 4 -9.97 23.66 -37.29
C ARG A 4 -9.02 24.23 -36.24
N ALA A 5 -8.68 25.52 -36.31
CA ALA A 5 -7.78 26.18 -35.36
C ALA A 5 -8.44 26.37 -33.96
N THR A 6 -9.73 26.65 -33.92
CA THR A 6 -10.49 26.78 -32.65
C THR A 6 -10.65 25.45 -31.94
N ASN A 7 -10.85 24.35 -32.67
CA ASN A 7 -10.93 23.01 -32.08
C ASN A 7 -9.58 22.52 -31.51
N PHE A 8 -8.47 22.86 -32.20
CA PHE A 8 -7.13 22.51 -31.71
C PHE A 8 -6.76 23.28 -30.43
N ARG A 9 -6.98 24.59 -30.40
CA ARG A 9 -6.76 25.42 -29.20
C ARG A 9 -7.63 24.97 -28.02
N ARG A 10 -8.87 24.58 -28.26
CA ARG A 10 -9.79 24.08 -27.20
C ARG A 10 -9.34 22.74 -26.65
N LYS A 11 -8.75 21.84 -27.47
CA LYS A 11 -8.17 20.58 -27.04
C LYS A 11 -6.83 20.77 -26.32
N LEU A 12 -6.05 21.80 -26.70
CA LEU A 12 -4.74 22.07 -26.11
C LEU A 12 -4.81 22.81 -24.77
N LYS A 13 -5.89 23.59 -24.55
CA LYS A 13 -6.08 24.40 -23.33
C LYS A 13 -5.92 23.62 -22.01
N PRO A 14 -6.51 22.43 -21.80
CA PRO A 14 -6.32 21.66 -20.57
C PRO A 14 -4.86 21.29 -20.32
N TYR A 15 -4.12 20.90 -21.37
CA TYR A 15 -2.71 20.53 -21.25
C TYR A 15 -1.83 21.72 -20.92
N ILE A 16 -2.09 22.89 -21.52
CA ILE A 16 -1.37 24.13 -21.22
C ILE A 16 -1.64 24.58 -19.77
N MET A 17 -2.88 24.44 -19.28
CA MET A 17 -3.24 24.79 -17.90
C MET A 17 -2.60 23.86 -16.87
N LEU A 18 -2.42 22.57 -17.21
CA LEU A 18 -1.75 21.59 -16.36
C LEU A 18 -0.22 21.64 -16.48
N MET A 19 0.32 22.22 -17.57
CA MET A 19 1.74 22.21 -17.85
C MET A 19 2.63 22.72 -16.69
N PRO A 20 2.35 23.84 -16.01
CA PRO A 20 3.22 24.31 -14.93
C PRO A 20 3.34 23.29 -13.80
N VAL A 21 2.22 22.70 -13.38
CA VAL A 21 2.19 21.67 -12.33
C VAL A 21 2.89 20.40 -12.80
N MET A 22 2.65 19.97 -14.04
CA MET A 22 3.28 18.77 -14.60
C MET A 22 4.79 18.92 -14.74
N ILE A 23 5.29 20.06 -15.22
CA ILE A 23 6.73 20.35 -15.32
C ILE A 23 7.37 20.27 -13.93
N PHE A 24 6.72 20.86 -12.91
CA PHE A 24 7.24 20.86 -11.55
C PHE A 24 7.30 19.44 -10.97
N ILE A 25 6.18 18.69 -11.03
CA ILE A 25 6.09 17.33 -10.48
C ILE A 25 7.03 16.37 -11.21
N ILE A 26 6.96 16.34 -12.55
CA ILE A 26 7.78 15.45 -13.38
C ILE A 26 9.25 15.84 -13.26
N GLY A 27 9.57 17.14 -13.24
CA GLY A 27 10.93 17.64 -13.08
C GLY A 27 11.57 17.17 -11.76
N ILE A 28 10.90 17.34 -10.64
CA ILE A 28 11.40 16.88 -9.33
C ILE A 28 11.52 15.36 -9.31
N PHE A 29 10.50 14.63 -9.80
CA PHE A 29 10.49 13.18 -9.78
C PHE A 29 11.60 12.57 -10.66
N ILE A 30 11.74 13.05 -11.91
CA ILE A 30 12.78 12.55 -12.81
C ILE A 30 14.17 12.90 -12.27
N THR A 31 14.35 14.12 -11.76
CA THR A 31 15.63 14.55 -11.18
C THR A 31 15.99 13.65 -9.98
N GLY A 32 15.03 13.37 -9.08
CA GLY A 32 15.23 12.47 -7.95
C GLY A 32 15.61 11.05 -8.39
N LEU A 33 14.94 10.50 -9.40
CA LEU A 33 15.27 9.18 -9.96
C LEU A 33 16.65 9.14 -10.60
N VAL A 34 17.01 10.15 -11.40
CA VAL A 34 18.32 10.23 -12.07
C VAL A 34 19.43 10.34 -11.03
N PHE A 35 19.30 11.22 -10.05
CA PHE A 35 20.29 11.31 -8.97
C PHE A 35 20.37 10.02 -8.14
N GLY A 36 19.24 9.42 -7.79
CA GLY A 36 19.21 8.13 -7.09
C GLY A 36 19.91 7.03 -7.89
N LEU A 37 19.68 6.98 -9.20
CA LEU A 37 20.35 6.03 -10.10
C LEU A 37 21.86 6.29 -10.18
N LEU A 38 22.29 7.53 -10.37
CA LEU A 38 23.73 7.87 -10.41
C LEU A 38 24.41 7.51 -9.08
N GLN A 39 23.79 7.85 -7.95
CA GLN A 39 24.31 7.53 -6.62
C GLN A 39 24.35 6.03 -6.35
N SER A 40 23.38 5.25 -6.86
CA SER A 40 23.38 3.80 -6.74
C SER A 40 24.51 3.13 -7.56
N LEU A 41 24.96 3.81 -8.61
CA LEU A 41 26.14 3.39 -9.40
C LEU A 41 27.47 3.88 -8.81
N GLY A 42 27.45 4.54 -7.65
CA GLY A 42 28.67 5.05 -6.98
C GLY A 42 29.05 6.48 -7.37
N TYR A 43 28.35 7.12 -8.33
CA TYR A 43 28.63 8.50 -8.70
C TYR A 43 28.00 9.47 -7.69
N PHE A 44 28.80 9.91 -6.73
CA PHE A 44 28.36 10.81 -5.66
C PHE A 44 29.39 11.91 -5.39
N PRO A 45 29.45 12.95 -6.26
CA PRO A 45 30.47 14.00 -6.20
C PRO A 45 30.57 14.71 -4.83
N ALA A 46 29.46 14.89 -4.14
CA ALA A 46 29.42 15.49 -2.81
C ALA A 46 30.21 14.70 -1.74
N LEU A 47 30.51 13.42 -2.00
CA LEU A 47 31.30 12.54 -1.15
C LEU A 47 32.69 12.23 -1.74
N GLY A 48 33.06 12.89 -2.84
CA GLY A 48 34.31 12.62 -3.54
C GLY A 48 34.31 11.33 -4.36
N LEU A 49 33.14 10.73 -4.62
CA LEU A 49 32.98 9.51 -5.42
C LEU A 49 32.62 9.90 -6.84
N TYR A 50 33.50 9.64 -7.79
CA TYR A 50 33.37 10.03 -9.21
C TYR A 50 33.30 8.83 -10.17
N GLU A 51 33.56 7.63 -9.69
CA GLU A 51 33.61 6.44 -10.52
C GLU A 51 32.25 5.73 -10.55
N ILE A 52 31.82 5.34 -11.76
CA ILE A 52 30.62 4.54 -11.95
C ILE A 52 31.00 3.07 -11.85
N SER A 53 30.39 2.35 -10.90
CA SER A 53 30.61 0.90 -10.71
C SER A 53 29.30 0.18 -10.44
N LEU A 54 29.21 -1.07 -10.89
CA LEU A 54 28.15 -2.01 -10.56
C LEU A 54 28.44 -2.83 -9.29
N ASP A 55 29.59 -2.63 -8.65
CA ASP A 55 29.99 -3.39 -7.46
C ASP A 55 29.01 -3.17 -6.30
N TYR A 56 28.44 -1.97 -6.16
CA TYR A 56 27.40 -1.69 -5.15
C TYR A 56 26.18 -2.57 -5.35
N TYR A 57 25.73 -2.78 -6.59
CA TYR A 57 24.63 -3.69 -6.90
C TYR A 57 24.99 -5.14 -6.57
N LYS A 58 26.19 -5.58 -6.94
CA LYS A 58 26.68 -6.93 -6.63
C LYS A 58 26.73 -7.16 -5.12
N ASN A 59 27.29 -6.22 -4.38
CA ASN A 59 27.42 -6.30 -2.93
C ASN A 59 26.04 -6.35 -2.23
N VAL A 60 25.11 -5.50 -2.62
CA VAL A 60 23.76 -5.46 -2.03
C VAL A 60 22.97 -6.71 -2.38
N LEU A 61 22.95 -7.13 -3.66
CA LEU A 61 22.14 -8.27 -4.09
C LEU A 61 22.66 -9.62 -3.58
N GLN A 62 23.95 -9.72 -3.23
CA GLN A 62 24.54 -10.91 -2.61
C GLN A 62 24.43 -10.90 -1.08
N ASN A 63 23.99 -9.79 -0.48
CA ASN A 63 23.87 -9.67 0.96
C ASN A 63 22.63 -10.43 1.46
N THR A 64 22.81 -11.30 2.45
CA THR A 64 21.74 -12.07 3.09
C THR A 64 20.70 -11.17 3.77
N ASP A 65 21.12 -10.02 4.33
CA ASP A 65 20.22 -9.06 4.96
C ASP A 65 19.30 -8.41 3.93
N PHE A 66 19.77 -8.15 2.72
CA PHE A 66 18.94 -7.63 1.63
C PHE A 66 17.89 -8.66 1.22
N LEU A 67 18.26 -9.91 1.01
CA LEU A 67 17.34 -10.98 0.61
C LEU A 67 16.26 -11.22 1.66
N SER A 68 16.64 -11.30 2.94
CA SER A 68 15.70 -11.46 4.05
C SER A 68 14.77 -10.26 4.18
N SER A 69 15.28 -9.04 4.03
CA SER A 69 14.50 -7.81 4.05
C SER A 69 13.54 -7.69 2.87
N PHE A 70 13.96 -8.15 1.70
CA PHE A 70 13.12 -8.20 0.51
C PHE A 70 11.94 -9.15 0.70
N GLN A 71 12.21 -10.38 1.13
CA GLN A 71 11.18 -11.39 1.40
C GLN A 71 10.21 -10.91 2.49
N PHE A 72 10.73 -10.34 3.56
CA PHE A 72 9.94 -9.79 4.65
C PHE A 72 9.03 -8.65 4.21
N SER A 73 9.56 -7.68 3.43
CA SER A 73 8.77 -6.58 2.88
C SER A 73 7.69 -7.07 1.92
N LEU A 74 8.02 -8.04 1.05
CA LEU A 74 7.08 -8.64 0.12
C LEU A 74 5.95 -9.36 0.87
N TYR A 75 6.32 -10.18 1.86
CA TYR A 75 5.37 -10.94 2.69
C TYR A 75 4.43 -10.02 3.45
N THR A 76 4.96 -9.08 4.24
CA THR A 76 4.14 -8.19 5.08
C THR A 76 3.23 -7.30 4.26
N SER A 77 3.72 -6.77 3.12
CA SER A 77 2.93 -5.94 2.22
C SER A 77 1.85 -6.72 1.50
N PHE A 78 2.16 -7.92 1.01
CA PHE A 78 1.19 -8.75 0.29
C PHE A 78 0.07 -9.23 1.21
N VAL A 79 0.44 -9.79 2.36
CA VAL A 79 -0.52 -10.35 3.32
C VAL A 79 -1.44 -9.26 3.87
N SER A 80 -0.88 -8.13 4.34
CA SER A 80 -1.70 -7.02 4.87
C SER A 80 -2.63 -6.43 3.82
N THR A 81 -2.16 -6.30 2.58
CA THR A 81 -2.98 -5.80 1.47
C THR A 81 -4.10 -6.78 1.12
N LEU A 82 -3.80 -8.07 1.04
CA LEU A 82 -4.79 -9.10 0.76
C LEU A 82 -5.92 -9.09 1.80
N PHE A 83 -5.56 -9.09 3.09
CA PHE A 83 -6.56 -9.00 4.17
C PHE A 83 -7.34 -7.68 4.13
N SER A 84 -6.68 -6.56 3.85
CA SER A 84 -7.34 -5.26 3.70
C SER A 84 -8.38 -5.27 2.58
N VAL A 85 -8.05 -5.89 1.46
CA VAL A 85 -8.97 -6.03 0.31
C VAL A 85 -10.15 -6.93 0.65
N VAL A 86 -9.88 -8.13 1.15
CA VAL A 86 -10.94 -9.10 1.47
C VAL A 86 -11.90 -8.52 2.51
N LEU A 87 -11.38 -8.02 3.62
CA LEU A 87 -12.20 -7.46 4.70
C LEU A 87 -12.87 -6.13 4.32
N GLY A 88 -12.19 -5.29 3.53
CA GLY A 88 -12.75 -4.02 3.05
C GLY A 88 -13.92 -4.20 2.09
N VAL A 89 -13.80 -5.14 1.14
CA VAL A 89 -14.91 -5.52 0.25
C VAL A 89 -16.06 -6.16 1.03
N PHE A 90 -15.75 -7.04 1.98
CA PHE A 90 -16.76 -7.65 2.84
C PHE A 90 -17.49 -6.60 3.69
N LEU A 91 -16.78 -5.64 4.26
CA LEU A 91 -17.38 -4.54 5.02
C LEU A 91 -18.26 -3.67 4.12
N SER A 92 -17.85 -3.39 2.89
CA SER A 92 -18.69 -2.66 1.91
C SER A 92 -19.99 -3.39 1.62
N TYR A 93 -19.92 -4.72 1.43
CA TYR A 93 -21.10 -5.58 1.27
C TYR A 93 -22.03 -5.48 2.47
N LEU A 94 -21.50 -5.63 3.71
CA LEU A 94 -22.31 -5.55 4.92
C LEU A 94 -22.99 -4.17 5.06
N ILE A 95 -22.29 -3.09 4.77
CA ILE A 95 -22.86 -1.72 4.88
C ILE A 95 -24.04 -1.54 3.92
N ILE A 96 -23.97 -2.08 2.72
CA ILE A 96 -25.03 -1.89 1.71
C ILE A 96 -26.24 -2.75 2.03
N TYR A 97 -26.04 -4.04 2.32
CA TYR A 97 -27.15 -4.97 2.50
C TYR A 97 -27.73 -5.03 3.92
N THR A 98 -27.07 -4.37 4.89
CA THR A 98 -27.61 -4.36 6.25
C THR A 98 -28.83 -3.44 6.39
N LYS A 99 -29.86 -3.94 7.08
CA LYS A 99 -31.00 -3.14 7.52
C LYS A 99 -30.76 -2.49 8.90
N SER A 100 -29.72 -2.92 9.61
CA SER A 100 -29.42 -2.46 10.97
C SER A 100 -28.93 -1.01 11.01
N LYS A 101 -29.63 -0.15 11.76
CA LYS A 101 -29.21 1.23 11.99
C LYS A 101 -27.86 1.34 12.70
N ARG A 102 -27.50 0.36 13.55
CA ARG A 102 -26.20 0.31 14.26
C ARG A 102 -25.05 0.12 13.28
N VAL A 103 -25.19 -0.80 12.33
CA VAL A 103 -24.15 -1.04 11.30
C VAL A 103 -24.04 0.16 10.36
N LYS A 104 -25.17 0.80 10.02
CA LYS A 104 -25.13 2.06 9.25
C LYS A 104 -24.42 3.19 10.00
N GLY A 105 -24.50 3.24 11.33
CA GLY A 105 -23.75 4.18 12.17
C GLY A 105 -22.23 3.96 12.11
N LEU A 106 -21.77 2.72 11.97
CA LEU A 106 -20.35 2.39 11.79
C LEU A 106 -19.75 2.99 10.51
N VAL A 107 -20.60 3.36 9.53
CA VAL A 107 -20.15 4.03 8.29
C VAL A 107 -19.38 5.33 8.55
N ASN A 108 -19.70 6.03 9.63
CA ASN A 108 -18.98 7.26 9.99
C ASN A 108 -17.67 6.98 10.73
N VAL A 109 -17.56 5.82 11.38
CA VAL A 109 -16.41 5.44 12.19
C VAL A 109 -15.31 4.84 11.33
N TYR A 110 -15.63 4.02 10.31
CA TYR A 110 -14.62 3.35 9.49
C TYR A 110 -13.72 4.33 8.70
N LYS A 111 -14.18 5.56 8.49
CA LYS A 111 -13.40 6.60 7.80
C LYS A 111 -12.29 7.22 8.68
N GLY A 112 -12.42 7.09 10.00
CA GLY A 112 -11.47 7.67 10.96
C GLY A 112 -10.02 7.33 10.67
N PRO A 113 -9.64 6.05 10.48
CA PRO A 113 -8.26 5.67 10.21
C PRO A 113 -7.64 6.31 8.96
N ILE A 114 -8.43 6.69 7.95
CA ILE A 114 -7.93 7.35 6.75
C ILE A 114 -7.30 8.71 7.09
N LEU A 115 -7.90 9.44 8.03
CA LEU A 115 -7.46 10.78 8.43
C LEU A 115 -6.24 10.77 9.35
N VAL A 116 -5.94 9.64 10.00
CA VAL A 116 -4.83 9.53 10.95
C VAL A 116 -3.51 9.41 10.19
N PRO A 117 -2.47 10.22 10.50
CA PRO A 117 -1.13 10.04 9.95
C PRO A 117 -0.56 8.64 10.23
N HIS A 118 0.32 8.13 9.35
CA HIS A 118 0.84 6.77 9.47
C HIS A 118 1.67 6.55 10.74
N THR A 119 2.46 7.53 11.12
CA THR A 119 3.25 7.50 12.37
C THR A 119 2.34 7.38 13.61
N ILE A 120 1.24 8.13 13.64
CA ILE A 120 0.28 8.06 14.75
C ILE A 120 -0.45 6.71 14.73
N ALA A 121 -0.78 6.18 13.55
CA ALA A 121 -1.35 4.85 13.42
C ALA A 121 -0.41 3.77 13.99
N ALA A 122 0.89 3.84 13.68
CA ALA A 122 1.88 2.95 14.25
C ALA A 122 1.97 3.07 15.78
N LEU A 123 1.99 4.29 16.31
CA LEU A 123 1.99 4.50 17.78
C LEU A 123 0.73 3.96 18.46
N LEU A 124 -0.45 4.11 17.85
CA LEU A 124 -1.68 3.53 18.38
C LEU A 124 -1.61 2.01 18.43
N ILE A 125 -1.15 1.37 17.36
CA ILE A 125 -0.95 -0.09 17.32
C ILE A 125 0.10 -0.52 18.35
N PHE A 126 1.20 0.23 18.48
CA PHE A 126 2.22 -0.02 19.49
C PHE A 126 1.64 -0.01 20.92
N ILE A 127 0.93 1.07 21.30
CA ILE A 127 0.35 1.22 22.66
C ILE A 127 -0.71 0.15 22.94
N LEU A 128 -1.44 -0.27 21.93
CA LEU A 128 -2.49 -1.29 22.10
C LEU A 128 -1.91 -2.70 22.23
N PHE A 129 -0.93 -3.07 21.41
CA PHE A 129 -0.52 -4.47 21.18
C PHE A 129 0.85 -4.85 21.75
N ILE A 130 1.63 -3.91 22.33
CA ILE A 130 2.86 -4.28 23.05
C ILE A 130 2.53 -5.09 24.28
N GLN A 131 3.41 -5.99 24.74
CA GLN A 131 3.19 -6.88 25.88
C GLN A 131 2.85 -6.16 27.19
N SER A 132 3.26 -4.91 27.35
CA SER A 132 2.86 -4.02 28.46
C SER A 132 1.73 -3.06 28.08
N GLY A 133 1.11 -3.27 26.91
CA GLY A 133 0.11 -2.37 26.32
C GLY A 133 -1.29 -2.52 26.89
N LEU A 134 -2.23 -1.77 26.30
CA LEU A 134 -3.60 -1.72 26.80
C LEU A 134 -4.29 -3.10 26.75
N LEU A 135 -4.12 -3.84 25.65
CA LEU A 135 -4.76 -5.16 25.51
C LEU A 135 -4.19 -6.16 26.52
N ALA A 136 -2.86 -6.22 26.70
CA ALA A 136 -2.25 -7.08 27.70
C ALA A 136 -2.78 -6.80 29.12
N ARG A 137 -2.93 -5.52 29.48
CA ARG A 137 -3.52 -5.10 30.77
C ARG A 137 -4.98 -5.52 30.93
N ILE A 138 -5.78 -5.42 29.86
CA ILE A 138 -7.18 -5.86 29.87
C ILE A 138 -7.24 -7.39 30.05
N PHE A 139 -6.43 -8.18 29.32
CA PHE A 139 -6.39 -9.62 29.42
C PHE A 139 -5.94 -10.09 30.82
N TYR A 140 -4.93 -9.40 31.38
CA TYR A 140 -4.50 -9.62 32.76
C TYR A 140 -5.62 -9.33 33.76
N GLY A 141 -6.30 -8.17 33.65
CA GLY A 141 -7.38 -7.78 34.54
C GLY A 141 -8.63 -8.67 34.46
N LEU A 142 -8.83 -9.33 33.30
CA LEU A 142 -9.90 -10.33 33.10
C LEU A 142 -9.48 -11.74 33.51
N GLY A 143 -8.22 -11.96 33.94
CA GLY A 143 -7.72 -13.26 34.37
C GLY A 143 -7.41 -14.25 33.24
N PHE A 144 -7.32 -13.78 31.97
CA PHE A 144 -6.95 -14.63 30.85
C PHE A 144 -5.45 -14.93 30.79
N ILE A 145 -4.61 -14.07 31.36
CA ILE A 145 -3.16 -14.22 31.47
C ILE A 145 -2.75 -13.95 32.94
N SER A 146 -1.72 -14.63 33.41
CA SER A 146 -1.22 -14.51 34.78
C SER A 146 -0.12 -13.44 34.90
N ASP A 147 0.62 -13.20 33.82
CA ASP A 147 1.66 -12.19 33.72
C ASP A 147 1.54 -11.47 32.37
N MET A 148 2.04 -10.23 32.27
CA MET A 148 2.02 -9.50 31.01
C MET A 148 2.91 -10.14 29.94
N SER A 149 3.94 -10.90 30.34
CA SER A 149 4.80 -11.68 29.45
C SER A 149 4.08 -12.85 28.77
N ASP A 150 2.94 -13.31 29.31
CA ASP A 150 2.10 -14.33 28.69
C ASP A 150 1.36 -13.78 27.45
N PHE A 151 1.28 -12.45 27.32
CA PHE A 151 0.70 -11.83 26.13
C PHE A 151 1.65 -12.02 24.93
N PRO A 152 1.14 -12.49 23.78
CA PRO A 152 2.00 -12.76 22.63
C PRO A 152 2.75 -11.51 22.17
N PRO A 153 4.04 -11.63 21.78
CA PRO A 153 4.84 -10.53 21.28
C PRO A 153 4.40 -10.16 19.85
N LEU A 154 3.35 -9.34 19.73
CA LEU A 154 2.79 -8.89 18.44
C LEU A 154 3.54 -7.70 17.84
N ILE A 155 4.30 -6.99 18.67
CA ILE A 155 5.15 -5.85 18.28
C ILE A 155 6.61 -6.30 18.39
N PHE A 156 7.44 -5.85 17.44
CA PHE A 156 8.83 -6.26 17.29
C PHE A 156 9.01 -7.77 17.04
N ASP A 157 7.95 -8.42 16.54
CA ASP A 157 7.99 -9.83 16.17
C ASP A 157 8.67 -10.03 14.80
N GLY A 158 9.34 -11.18 14.64
CA GLY A 158 10.02 -11.53 13.38
C GLY A 158 9.07 -11.83 12.21
N GLY A 159 7.78 -12.05 12.48
CA GLY A 159 6.73 -12.27 11.48
C GLY A 159 6.09 -10.97 10.96
N GLY A 160 6.32 -9.82 11.62
CA GLY A 160 5.78 -8.52 11.22
C GLY A 160 4.29 -8.36 11.50
N ILE A 161 3.75 -9.05 12.51
CA ILE A 161 2.32 -9.01 12.85
C ILE A 161 1.88 -7.57 13.17
N GLY A 162 2.65 -6.85 14.00
CA GLY A 162 2.35 -5.45 14.32
C GLY A 162 2.32 -4.54 13.10
N ILE A 163 3.24 -4.75 12.16
CA ILE A 163 3.27 -4.03 10.87
C ILE A 163 2.01 -4.33 10.07
N MET A 164 1.65 -5.61 9.93
CA MET A 164 0.47 -6.04 9.17
C MET A 164 -0.82 -5.52 9.80
N LEU A 165 -0.94 -5.49 11.12
CA LEU A 165 -2.09 -4.90 11.82
C LEU A 165 -2.24 -3.41 11.53
N ALA A 166 -1.13 -2.66 11.54
CA ALA A 166 -1.16 -1.22 11.22
C ALA A 166 -1.57 -0.97 9.76
N TYR A 167 -1.02 -1.75 8.82
CA TYR A 167 -1.42 -1.66 7.41
C TYR A 167 -2.87 -2.08 7.18
N LEU A 168 -3.34 -3.13 7.86
CA LEU A 168 -4.74 -3.57 7.81
C LEU A 168 -5.67 -2.50 8.34
N TRP A 169 -5.35 -1.90 9.49
CA TRP A 169 -6.14 -0.84 10.11
C TRP A 169 -6.31 0.39 9.20
N LYS A 170 -5.28 0.71 8.41
CA LYS A 170 -5.29 1.79 7.41
C LYS A 170 -5.92 1.36 6.08
N GLY A 171 -5.60 0.16 5.61
CA GLY A 171 -5.98 -0.33 4.28
C GLY A 171 -7.44 -0.73 4.18
N LEU A 172 -8.01 -1.35 5.22
CA LEU A 172 -9.40 -1.79 5.24
C LEU A 172 -10.39 -0.64 4.94
N PRO A 173 -10.33 0.52 5.65
CA PRO A 173 -11.22 1.62 5.35
C PRO A 173 -10.97 2.25 3.98
N PHE A 174 -9.74 2.24 3.47
CA PHE A 174 -9.45 2.72 2.13
C PHE A 174 -10.17 1.88 1.06
N ILE A 175 -10.05 0.55 1.12
CA ILE A 175 -10.75 -0.35 0.20
C ILE A 175 -12.27 -0.21 0.35
N THR A 176 -12.77 -0.14 1.58
CA THR A 176 -14.20 0.07 1.82
C THR A 176 -14.69 1.36 1.16
N PHE A 177 -13.91 2.45 1.28
CA PHE A 177 -14.27 3.75 0.73
C PHE A 177 -14.36 3.73 -0.81
N ILE A 178 -13.36 3.14 -1.50
CA ILE A 178 -13.35 3.11 -2.97
C ILE A 178 -14.37 2.11 -3.56
N THR A 179 -14.78 1.10 -2.79
CA THR A 179 -15.71 0.07 -3.27
C THR A 179 -17.16 0.41 -2.97
N ILE A 180 -17.47 1.10 -1.87
CA ILE A 180 -18.83 1.35 -1.44
C ILE A 180 -19.63 2.24 -2.41
N ASP A 181 -19.01 3.25 -2.98
CA ASP A 181 -19.69 4.18 -3.90
C ASP A 181 -20.02 3.50 -5.23
N ILE A 182 -19.12 2.63 -5.71
CA ILE A 182 -19.36 1.84 -6.92
C ILE A 182 -20.45 0.81 -6.65
N LEU A 183 -20.39 0.10 -5.52
CA LEU A 183 -21.43 -0.86 -5.13
C LEU A 183 -22.81 -0.21 -5.08
N ARG A 184 -22.96 0.98 -4.51
CA ARG A 184 -24.25 1.68 -4.45
C ARG A 184 -24.81 1.94 -5.84
N ASN A 185 -23.98 2.45 -6.75
CA ASN A 185 -24.39 2.75 -8.11
C ASN A 185 -24.79 1.48 -8.90
N LEU A 186 -24.04 0.39 -8.71
CA LEU A 186 -24.31 -0.90 -9.36
C LEU A 186 -25.56 -1.58 -8.77
N ASP A 187 -25.76 -1.50 -7.45
CA ASP A 187 -26.91 -2.09 -6.77
C ASP A 187 -28.22 -1.46 -7.24
N GLU A 188 -28.27 -0.17 -7.41
CA GLU A 188 -29.44 0.53 -7.94
C GLU A 188 -29.78 0.10 -9.37
N LYS A 189 -28.77 -0.17 -10.20
CA LYS A 189 -28.96 -0.44 -11.62
C LYS A 189 -29.20 -1.93 -11.93
N TYR A 190 -28.44 -2.82 -11.32
CA TYR A 190 -28.41 -4.24 -11.68
C TYR A 190 -29.00 -5.18 -10.63
N ALA A 191 -28.83 -4.86 -9.34
CA ALA A 191 -29.31 -5.73 -8.27
C ALA A 191 -30.83 -5.82 -8.23
N LYS A 192 -31.54 -4.72 -8.49
CA LYS A 192 -33.02 -4.70 -8.56
C LYS A 192 -33.54 -5.60 -9.69
N VAL A 193 -32.86 -5.62 -10.85
CA VAL A 193 -33.23 -6.47 -11.98
C VAL A 193 -32.99 -7.94 -11.64
N ALA A 194 -31.84 -8.28 -11.07
CA ALA A 194 -31.52 -9.65 -10.67
C ALA A 194 -32.46 -10.17 -9.55
N ALA A 195 -32.83 -9.31 -8.60
CA ALA A 195 -33.80 -9.64 -7.54
C ALA A 195 -35.18 -9.94 -8.12
N ASN A 196 -35.63 -9.19 -9.14
CA ASN A 196 -36.90 -9.46 -9.83
C ASN A 196 -36.92 -10.82 -10.55
N LEU A 197 -35.72 -11.34 -10.91
CA LEU A 197 -35.54 -12.69 -11.48
C LEU A 197 -35.37 -13.76 -10.40
N GLY A 198 -35.57 -13.44 -9.11
CA GLY A 198 -35.51 -14.38 -7.99
C GLY A 198 -34.10 -14.64 -7.42
N ALA A 199 -33.10 -13.86 -7.82
CA ALA A 199 -31.75 -14.00 -7.28
C ALA A 199 -31.66 -13.52 -5.82
N SER A 200 -31.01 -14.31 -4.96
CA SER A 200 -30.69 -13.90 -3.57
C SER A 200 -29.60 -12.81 -3.55
N HIS A 201 -29.53 -12.05 -2.47
CA HIS A 201 -28.51 -10.99 -2.30
C HIS A 201 -27.07 -11.51 -2.48
N GLY A 202 -26.75 -12.72 -1.98
CA GLY A 202 -25.44 -13.33 -2.17
C GLY A 202 -25.14 -13.70 -3.62
N GLN A 203 -26.16 -14.18 -4.37
CA GLN A 203 -26.01 -14.48 -5.80
C GLN A 203 -25.80 -13.19 -6.61
N VAL A 204 -26.57 -12.14 -6.31
CA VAL A 204 -26.40 -10.83 -6.94
C VAL A 204 -24.98 -10.31 -6.70
N PHE A 205 -24.53 -10.34 -5.44
CA PHE A 205 -23.18 -9.86 -5.10
C PHE A 205 -22.11 -10.64 -5.85
N ARG A 206 -22.13 -12.00 -5.78
CA ARG A 206 -21.08 -12.85 -6.34
C ARG A 206 -21.03 -12.84 -7.87
N HIS A 207 -22.18 -12.83 -8.54
CA HIS A 207 -22.26 -13.03 -9.99
C HIS A 207 -22.46 -11.74 -10.78
N VAL A 208 -22.94 -10.66 -10.14
CA VAL A 208 -23.23 -9.39 -10.80
C VAL A 208 -22.30 -8.27 -10.32
N LEU A 209 -22.23 -8.05 -9.01
CA LEU A 209 -21.54 -6.88 -8.47
C LEU A 209 -20.02 -7.10 -8.34
N LEU A 210 -19.59 -8.24 -7.81
CA LEU A 210 -18.17 -8.53 -7.57
C LEU A 210 -17.35 -8.53 -8.86
N PRO A 211 -17.79 -9.12 -9.98
CA PRO A 211 -17.05 -9.02 -11.25
C PRO A 211 -16.89 -7.57 -11.72
N GLN A 212 -17.90 -6.74 -11.55
CA GLN A 212 -17.84 -5.34 -11.95
C GLN A 212 -16.97 -4.47 -11.00
N LEU A 213 -16.82 -4.89 -9.74
CA LEU A 213 -15.90 -4.27 -8.77
C LEU A 213 -14.45 -4.67 -8.98
N PHE A 214 -14.20 -5.79 -9.65
CA PHE A 214 -12.85 -6.35 -9.76
C PHE A 214 -11.79 -5.36 -10.26
N PRO A 215 -12.04 -4.50 -11.27
CA PRO A 215 -11.09 -3.48 -11.68
C PRO A 215 -10.70 -2.51 -10.55
N THR A 216 -11.67 -2.08 -9.78
CA THR A 216 -11.44 -1.16 -8.65
C THR A 216 -10.72 -1.85 -7.50
N ILE A 217 -11.10 -3.09 -7.20
CA ILE A 217 -10.44 -3.91 -6.19
C ILE A 217 -8.98 -4.13 -6.55
N ALA A 218 -8.70 -4.51 -7.81
CA ALA A 218 -7.34 -4.72 -8.29
C ALA A 218 -6.51 -3.43 -8.26
N SER A 219 -7.08 -2.29 -8.62
CA SER A 219 -6.42 -0.97 -8.49
C SER A 219 -6.13 -0.63 -7.03
N GLY A 220 -7.11 -0.83 -6.14
CA GLY A 220 -6.94 -0.62 -4.71
C GLY A 220 -5.87 -1.53 -4.10
N PHE A 221 -5.82 -2.81 -4.51
CA PHE A 221 -4.77 -3.74 -4.12
C PHE A 221 -3.39 -3.20 -4.51
N MET A 222 -3.21 -2.79 -5.77
CA MET A 222 -1.92 -2.29 -6.26
C MET A 222 -1.47 -1.03 -5.53
N ILE A 223 -2.39 -0.11 -5.25
CA ILE A 223 -2.07 1.12 -4.51
C ILE A 223 -1.60 0.77 -3.09
N LEU A 224 -2.34 -0.06 -2.36
CA LEU A 224 -1.98 -0.47 -1.00
C LEU A 224 -0.69 -1.29 -0.96
N PHE A 225 -0.52 -2.22 -1.90
CA PHE A 225 0.68 -3.04 -1.99
C PHE A 225 1.93 -2.20 -2.26
N ALA A 226 1.89 -1.34 -3.29
CA ALA A 226 3.02 -0.48 -3.62
C ALA A 226 3.37 0.48 -2.47
N PHE A 227 2.34 1.03 -1.81
CA PHE A 227 2.51 1.86 -0.63
C PHE A 227 3.18 1.08 0.51
N SER A 228 2.63 -0.08 0.91
CA SER A 228 3.13 -0.87 2.03
C SER A 228 4.54 -1.40 1.79
N PHE A 229 4.86 -1.77 0.54
CA PHE A 229 6.19 -2.27 0.16
C PHE A 229 7.28 -1.20 0.27
N GLY A 230 6.94 0.07 -0.05
CA GLY A 230 7.87 1.20 0.01
C GLY A 230 7.81 2.02 1.30
N ALA A 231 6.89 1.74 2.22
CA ALA A 231 6.69 2.54 3.42
C ALA A 231 7.78 2.29 4.47
N TYR A 232 8.30 3.39 5.05
CA TYR A 232 9.34 3.36 6.07
C TYR A 232 8.78 3.43 7.51
N GLU A 233 7.82 4.32 7.75
CA GLU A 233 7.43 4.77 9.10
C GLU A 233 6.88 3.64 9.97
N ILE A 234 5.94 2.85 9.44
CA ILE A 234 5.31 1.76 10.18
C ILE A 234 6.29 0.64 10.50
N PRO A 235 7.08 0.11 9.52
CA PRO A 235 8.06 -0.92 9.81
C PRO A 235 9.20 -0.45 10.72
N HIS A 236 9.57 0.83 10.66
CA HIS A 236 10.59 1.39 11.54
C HIS A 236 10.15 1.40 13.01
N LEU A 237 8.86 1.71 13.26
CA LEU A 237 8.32 1.82 14.61
C LEU A 237 7.87 0.48 15.22
N LEU A 238 7.43 -0.47 14.39
CA LEU A 238 6.80 -1.72 14.86
C LEU A 238 7.57 -2.99 14.52
N GLY A 239 8.56 -2.89 13.62
CA GLY A 239 9.31 -4.04 13.14
C GLY A 239 10.39 -4.51 14.11
N ALA A 240 10.73 -5.79 14.01
CA ALA A 240 11.84 -6.40 14.74
C ALA A 240 13.20 -5.86 14.27
N SER A 241 14.23 -6.16 15.08
CA SER A 241 15.62 -5.89 14.69
C SER A 241 16.05 -6.70 13.47
N THR A 242 15.51 -7.91 13.30
CA THR A 242 15.77 -8.83 12.19
C THR A 242 14.56 -9.78 12.03
N PRO A 243 14.02 -10.00 10.82
CA PRO A 243 14.34 -9.26 9.58
C PRO A 243 13.79 -7.83 9.58
N LYS A 244 14.45 -6.94 8.84
CA LYS A 244 13.99 -5.55 8.65
C LYS A 244 13.22 -5.41 7.33
N ALA A 245 12.31 -4.45 7.24
CA ALA A 245 11.73 -4.07 5.95
C ALA A 245 12.78 -3.35 5.08
N LEU A 246 12.70 -3.50 3.75
CA LEU A 246 13.65 -2.90 2.80
C LEU A 246 13.85 -1.39 2.99
N PRO A 247 12.79 -0.56 3.16
CA PRO A 247 12.98 0.88 3.38
C PRO A 247 13.73 1.19 4.69
N VAL A 248 13.55 0.35 5.72
CA VAL A 248 14.27 0.49 6.99
C VAL A 248 15.74 0.11 6.82
N LEU A 249 16.02 -0.97 6.07
CA LEU A 249 17.39 -1.35 5.73
C LEU A 249 18.09 -0.24 4.92
N ALA A 250 17.42 0.32 3.91
CA ALA A 250 17.93 1.44 3.13
C ALA A 250 18.29 2.64 4.03
N TYR A 251 17.42 2.98 4.98
CA TYR A 251 17.68 4.06 5.92
C TYR A 251 18.90 3.79 6.81
N ILE A 252 19.08 2.57 7.29
CA ILE A 252 20.24 2.18 8.10
C ILE A 252 21.54 2.33 7.32
N TYR A 253 21.58 1.91 6.06
CA TYR A 253 22.75 2.13 5.19
C TYR A 253 22.98 3.62 4.92
N TYR A 254 21.91 4.41 4.73
CA TYR A 254 22.03 5.85 4.49
C TYR A 254 22.54 6.62 5.70
N ALA A 255 22.09 6.24 6.91
CA ALA A 255 22.48 6.85 8.18
C ALA A 255 23.80 6.33 8.74
N ASN A 256 24.48 5.41 8.04
CA ASN A 256 25.76 4.86 8.46
C ASN A 256 26.86 5.94 8.51
N ILE A 257 27.81 5.79 9.43
CA ILE A 257 28.96 6.69 9.57
C ILE A 257 29.84 6.64 8.32
N GLU A 258 30.00 5.47 7.73
CA GLU A 258 30.71 5.31 6.47
C GLU A 258 29.86 5.83 5.31
N LEU A 259 30.24 6.98 4.78
CA LEU A 259 29.47 7.65 3.71
C LEU A 259 29.38 6.83 2.41
N ALA A 260 30.32 5.91 2.16
CA ALA A 260 30.29 4.97 1.02
C ALA A 260 29.03 4.07 1.06
N ASN A 261 28.50 3.77 2.25
CA ASN A 261 27.29 2.99 2.42
C ASN A 261 26.03 3.69 1.88
N ARG A 262 26.07 4.99 1.64
CA ARG A 262 24.97 5.70 0.99
C ARG A 262 24.69 5.22 -0.42
N ALA A 263 25.72 4.80 -1.17
CA ALA A 263 25.52 4.19 -2.46
C ALA A 263 24.72 2.87 -2.35
N ASN A 264 25.02 2.03 -1.35
CA ASN A 264 24.27 0.81 -1.06
C ASN A 264 22.80 1.11 -0.70
N ALA A 265 22.54 2.17 0.08
CA ALA A 265 21.18 2.64 0.37
C ALA A 265 20.42 3.02 -0.91
N MET A 266 21.09 3.71 -1.83
CA MET A 266 20.49 4.08 -3.12
C MET A 266 20.21 2.86 -4.01
N VAL A 267 21.08 1.83 -3.98
CA VAL A 267 20.80 0.55 -4.65
C VAL A 267 19.50 -0.05 -4.12
N ILE A 268 19.33 -0.13 -2.80
CA ILE A 268 18.10 -0.67 -2.19
C ILE A 268 16.87 0.13 -2.63
N ASN A 269 16.96 1.47 -2.62
CA ASN A 269 15.86 2.32 -3.08
C ASN A 269 15.55 2.12 -4.57
N MET A 270 16.57 1.94 -5.43
CA MET A 270 16.36 1.63 -6.84
C MET A 270 15.73 0.25 -7.02
N CYS A 271 16.09 -0.75 -6.21
CA CYS A 271 15.43 -2.05 -6.19
C CYS A 271 13.95 -1.92 -5.79
N ILE A 272 13.61 -1.15 -4.74
CA ILE A 272 12.23 -0.91 -4.34
C ILE A 272 11.44 -0.28 -5.50
N ALA A 273 11.98 0.76 -6.13
CA ALA A 273 11.35 1.43 -7.26
C ALA A 273 11.16 0.46 -8.45
N PHE A 274 12.18 -0.32 -8.79
CA PHE A 274 12.13 -1.30 -9.88
C PHE A 274 11.05 -2.37 -9.65
N PHE A 275 10.98 -2.95 -8.46
CA PHE A 275 9.93 -3.91 -8.11
C PHE A 275 8.53 -3.30 -8.12
N ALA A 276 8.38 -2.06 -7.66
CA ALA A 276 7.11 -1.34 -7.77
C ALA A 276 6.69 -1.12 -9.23
N PHE A 277 7.62 -0.78 -10.12
CA PHE A 277 7.35 -0.67 -11.56
C PHE A 277 7.01 -2.02 -12.21
N ILE A 278 7.71 -3.10 -11.84
CA ILE A 278 7.36 -4.44 -12.31
C ILE A 278 5.94 -4.82 -11.88
N ALA A 279 5.60 -4.64 -10.61
CA ALA A 279 4.28 -4.95 -10.07
C ALA A 279 3.19 -4.16 -10.81
N LEU A 280 3.41 -2.86 -11.04
CA LEU A 280 2.50 -2.02 -11.83
C LEU A 280 2.39 -2.49 -13.28
N GLY A 281 3.50 -2.86 -13.91
CA GLY A 281 3.53 -3.39 -15.28
C GLY A 281 2.75 -4.69 -15.40
N LEU A 282 2.93 -5.62 -14.47
CA LEU A 282 2.19 -6.88 -14.41
C LEU A 282 0.68 -6.63 -14.20
N TYR A 283 0.33 -5.69 -13.33
CA TYR A 283 -1.06 -5.28 -13.14
C TYR A 283 -1.68 -4.77 -14.45
N VAL A 284 -1.02 -3.82 -15.13
CA VAL A 284 -1.53 -3.26 -16.40
C VAL A 284 -1.67 -4.33 -17.47
N LEU A 285 -0.70 -5.25 -17.55
CA LEU A 285 -0.73 -6.39 -18.50
C LEU A 285 -1.90 -7.33 -18.20
N ALA A 286 -2.03 -7.75 -16.95
CA ALA A 286 -3.13 -8.60 -16.50
C ALA A 286 -4.50 -7.97 -16.81
N PHE A 287 -4.63 -6.67 -16.54
CA PHE A 287 -5.86 -5.93 -16.80
C PHE A 287 -6.18 -5.84 -18.31
N ARG A 288 -5.18 -5.61 -19.17
CA ARG A 288 -5.35 -5.60 -20.63
C ARG A 288 -5.76 -6.98 -21.17
N LEU A 289 -5.18 -8.05 -20.63
CA LEU A 289 -5.53 -9.41 -21.02
C LEU A 289 -6.96 -9.75 -20.61
N LEU A 290 -7.36 -9.44 -19.37
CA LEU A 290 -8.72 -9.65 -18.89
C LEU A 290 -9.74 -8.90 -19.75
N LYS A 291 -9.47 -7.64 -20.11
CA LYS A 291 -10.34 -6.85 -20.99
C LYS A 291 -10.44 -7.43 -22.41
N LYS A 292 -9.36 -8.03 -22.91
CA LYS A 292 -9.34 -8.63 -24.26
C LYS A 292 -10.12 -9.94 -24.32
N TYR A 293 -10.06 -10.76 -23.27
CA TYR A 293 -10.69 -12.08 -23.22
C TYR A 293 -12.00 -12.12 -22.43
N GLY A 294 -12.29 -11.10 -21.63
CA GLY A 294 -13.46 -11.05 -20.74
C GLY A 294 -14.73 -10.44 -21.35
N GLY A 295 -14.72 -9.99 -22.61
CA GLY A 295 -15.93 -9.65 -23.37
C GLY A 295 -16.88 -8.64 -22.70
N ALA A 296 -16.37 -7.60 -22.03
CA ALA A 296 -17.22 -6.54 -21.48
C ALA A 296 -16.67 -5.15 -21.84
#